data_b1fa5c60b5a7654ae300cc7e65aa7319
#
_entry.id   b1fa5c60b5a7654ae300cc7e65aa7319
#
_cell.length_a   1.000
_cell.length_b   1.000
_cell.length_c   1.000
_cell.angle_alpha   90.00
_cell.angle_beta   90.00
_cell.angle_gamma   90.00
#
_symmetry.space_group_name_H-M   'P 1'
#
loop_
_entity.id
_entity.type
_entity.pdbx_description
1 polymer ?
#
loop_
_entity_poly.entity_id
_entity_poly.type
_entity_poly.pdbx_seq_one_letter_code
_entity_poly.pdbx_strand_id
1 'polypeptide(L)'
;GKIVLILAGYIRSRSKIADLEQIVLTETLAECLRQDYTYTVCSPKYSQITKSMKDALERQGFIPVPLPEVPREIYVVDMKQPVVLYHNVQTAIKEPFSTNPRVLRVLDESHKRFQRSLTKLYPGELVLSFNAGIMYNRLIELITAANGMPKEPLPVRTLGKNMCVPFGKILKGIVIPNTVTKVLHTDKVFDSRIHGFRIAEFPEYLPLRSQVRTIKSFRRPVILVDDLLHKGYRIRELDPLFKEENVEIDRLIVGMLSGRGKDLMEIQGRKVESAYFIPSMRIWFVETSMYPFIGGDGVETNADKTGNFLHGVNLILPYVMPGFIRGASKENIYDLSMVCLQNTKEILTVLEEEYQALYERNLTLGRLSEVVIWPRIPDKGNCVAYDYHLPASVYLENDMEQMIRLEHLVK
;
A
#
# COMPACT_ATOMS: atom_id res chain seq x y z
N GLY A 1 7.90 29.46 0.83
CA GLY A 1 7.04 28.35 1.23
C GLY A 1 6.45 28.60 2.62
N LYS A 2 5.31 28.00 2.92
CA LYS A 2 4.68 28.08 4.24
C LYS A 2 5.33 27.08 5.19
N ILE A 3 5.48 27.45 6.46
CA ILE A 3 6.06 26.61 7.51
C ILE A 3 4.98 26.39 8.57
N VAL A 4 4.82 25.13 8.99
CA VAL A 4 3.99 24.77 10.14
C VAL A 4 4.89 24.51 11.35
N LEU A 5 4.48 24.99 12.52
CA LEU A 5 5.14 24.73 13.77
C LEU A 5 4.27 23.84 14.66
N ILE A 6 4.73 22.64 14.97
CA ILE A 6 4.08 21.75 15.94
C ILE A 6 4.56 22.16 17.34
N LEU A 7 3.64 22.70 18.14
CA LEU A 7 3.93 23.17 19.50
C LEU A 7 3.69 22.11 20.57
N ALA A 8 2.65 21.30 20.40
CA ALA A 8 2.29 20.23 21.31
C ALA A 8 1.43 19.18 20.65
N GLY A 9 1.57 17.93 21.08
CA GLY A 9 0.68 16.82 20.81
C GLY A 9 0.28 16.17 22.14
N TYR A 10 -1.00 15.91 22.34
CA TYR A 10 -1.49 15.26 23.55
C TYR A 10 -2.32 14.02 23.19
N ILE A 11 -1.90 12.86 23.72
CA ILE A 11 -2.59 11.59 23.55
C ILE A 11 -2.98 11.06 24.92
N ARG A 12 -4.26 10.69 25.10
CA ARG A 12 -4.70 10.10 26.36
C ARG A 12 -4.04 8.74 26.55
N SER A 13 -3.40 8.53 27.69
CA SER A 13 -2.67 7.31 28.05
C SER A 13 -3.49 6.01 28.03
N ARG A 14 -4.83 6.11 27.94
CA ARG A 14 -5.75 4.97 27.91
C ARG A 14 -6.16 4.54 26.49
N SER A 15 -5.61 5.13 25.46
CA SER A 15 -5.90 4.69 24.09
C SER A 15 -5.37 3.27 23.86
N LYS A 16 -6.21 2.39 23.30
CA LYS A 16 -5.83 1.03 22.89
C LYS A 16 -5.40 0.95 21.42
N ILE A 17 -5.36 2.10 20.73
CA ILE A 17 -4.99 2.17 19.32
C ILE A 17 -3.46 2.09 19.24
N ALA A 18 -2.97 1.07 18.57
CA ALA A 18 -1.54 0.91 18.33
C ALA A 18 -1.00 2.06 17.47
N ASP A 19 0.19 2.54 17.79
CA ASP A 19 0.93 3.59 17.06
C ASP A 19 0.11 4.87 16.79
N LEU A 20 -0.70 5.28 17.79
CA LEU A 20 -1.62 6.43 17.66
C LEU A 20 -0.89 7.74 17.35
N GLU A 21 0.32 7.96 17.91
CA GLU A 21 1.16 9.11 17.63
C GLU A 21 1.47 9.22 16.13
N GLN A 22 1.83 8.10 15.52
CA GLN A 22 2.12 8.03 14.09
C GLN A 22 0.87 8.36 13.24
N ILE A 23 -0.28 7.82 13.63
CA ILE A 23 -1.55 8.07 12.93
C ILE A 23 -1.90 9.55 12.99
N VAL A 24 -1.91 10.15 14.20
CA VAL A 24 -2.26 11.56 14.39
C VAL A 24 -1.28 12.47 13.64
N LEU A 25 -0.01 12.15 13.68
CA LEU A 25 1.03 12.94 13.00
C LEU A 25 0.86 12.84 11.47
N THR A 26 0.61 11.64 10.93
CA THR A 26 0.34 11.44 9.49
C THR A 26 -0.89 12.24 9.03
N GLU A 27 -1.99 12.16 9.78
CA GLU A 27 -3.22 12.88 9.45
C GLU A 27 -3.02 14.40 9.47
N THR A 28 -2.31 14.90 10.48
CA THR A 28 -1.98 16.33 10.60
C THR A 28 -1.11 16.81 9.45
N LEU A 29 -0.07 16.06 9.09
CA LEU A 29 0.85 16.44 8.02
C LEU A 29 0.21 16.31 6.64
N ALA A 30 -0.67 15.33 6.41
CA ALA A 30 -1.45 15.23 5.19
C ALA A 30 -2.37 16.46 5.00
N GLU A 31 -3.00 16.95 6.09
CA GLU A 31 -3.80 18.16 6.05
C GLU A 31 -2.93 19.40 5.79
N CYS A 32 -1.75 19.50 6.40
CA CYS A 32 -0.80 20.59 6.13
C CYS A 32 -0.36 20.61 4.65
N LEU A 33 -0.12 19.45 4.04
CA LEU A 33 0.17 19.35 2.60
C LEU A 33 -0.99 19.86 1.75
N ARG A 34 -2.22 19.52 2.11
CA ARG A 34 -3.42 20.00 1.42
C ARG A 34 -3.52 21.53 1.44
N GLN A 35 -2.99 22.19 2.48
CA GLN A 35 -2.94 23.63 2.65
C GLN A 35 -1.65 24.30 2.13
N ASP A 36 -0.84 23.55 1.36
CA ASP A 36 0.39 24.03 0.72
C ASP A 36 1.50 24.45 1.71
N TYR A 37 1.62 23.76 2.85
CA TYR A 37 2.78 23.88 3.71
C TYR A 37 3.94 23.08 3.14
N THR A 38 5.15 23.63 3.18
CA THR A 38 6.37 23.06 2.57
C THR A 38 7.36 22.54 3.58
N TYR A 39 7.29 22.98 4.82
CA TYR A 39 8.14 22.52 5.92
C TYR A 39 7.34 22.38 7.19
N THR A 40 7.71 21.41 8.02
CA THR A 40 7.22 21.29 9.39
C THR A 40 8.39 21.30 10.36
N VAL A 41 8.21 22.06 11.44
CA VAL A 41 9.16 22.18 12.53
C VAL A 41 8.48 21.73 13.81
N CYS A 42 9.15 20.85 14.57
CA CYS A 42 8.72 20.47 15.91
C CYS A 42 9.79 20.91 16.93
N SER A 43 9.40 21.76 17.89
CA SER A 43 10.33 22.32 18.90
C SER A 43 10.02 21.76 20.28
N PRO A 44 10.98 21.07 20.94
CA PRO A 44 10.80 20.57 22.30
C PRO A 44 10.62 21.68 23.37
N LYS A 45 10.90 22.94 23.02
CA LYS A 45 10.74 24.06 23.94
C LYS A 45 9.30 24.23 24.43
N TYR A 46 8.33 23.86 23.59
CA TYR A 46 6.90 24.03 23.86
C TYR A 46 6.16 22.73 24.18
N SER A 47 6.83 21.57 24.00
CA SER A 47 6.25 20.26 24.29
C SER A 47 7.31 19.33 24.91
N GLN A 48 6.90 18.53 25.89
CA GLN A 48 7.69 17.38 26.29
C GLN A 48 7.56 16.31 25.23
N ILE A 49 8.57 16.17 24.37
CA ILE A 49 8.60 15.10 23.39
C ILE A 49 8.88 13.79 24.11
N THR A 50 7.89 12.89 24.13
CA THR A 50 8.05 11.55 24.66
C THR A 50 8.96 10.72 23.75
N LYS A 51 9.53 9.63 24.28
CA LYS A 51 10.31 8.68 23.46
C LYS A 51 9.49 8.15 22.27
N SER A 52 8.21 7.86 22.47
CA SER A 52 7.30 7.41 21.44
C SER A 52 7.07 8.48 20.35
N MET A 53 6.87 9.74 20.75
CA MET A 53 6.72 10.85 19.79
C MET A 53 8.01 11.11 19.01
N LYS A 54 9.18 11.01 19.67
CA LYS A 54 10.47 11.12 18.98
C LYS A 54 10.61 10.02 17.91
N ASP A 55 10.31 8.77 18.25
CA ASP A 55 10.32 7.66 17.30
C ASP A 55 9.33 7.89 16.13
N ALA A 56 8.14 8.40 16.40
CA ALA A 56 7.17 8.73 15.36
C ALA A 56 7.68 9.85 14.42
N LEU A 57 8.30 10.91 14.96
CA LEU A 57 8.90 11.96 14.14
C LEU A 57 10.04 11.42 13.27
N GLU A 58 10.96 10.64 13.83
CA GLU A 58 12.06 10.04 13.08
C GLU A 58 11.57 9.09 11.98
N ARG A 59 10.53 8.29 12.24
CA ARG A 59 9.89 7.43 11.23
C ARG A 59 9.18 8.21 10.12
N GLN A 60 8.84 9.47 10.35
CA GLN A 60 8.29 10.36 9.32
C GLN A 60 9.35 11.22 8.61
N GLY A 61 10.64 10.98 8.87
CA GLY A 61 11.73 11.65 8.18
C GLY A 61 12.17 12.95 8.82
N PHE A 62 11.64 13.31 10.01
CA PHE A 62 12.17 14.46 10.75
C PHE A 62 13.62 14.23 11.15
N ILE A 63 14.45 15.22 10.92
CA ILE A 63 15.85 15.24 11.31
C ILE A 63 16.08 16.27 12.43
N PRO A 64 16.94 15.97 13.43
CA PRO A 64 17.33 16.95 14.43
C PRO A 64 18.25 18.00 13.81
N VAL A 65 17.97 19.26 14.08
CA VAL A 65 18.79 20.40 13.63
C VAL A 65 19.23 21.19 14.86
N PRO A 66 20.53 21.32 15.14
CA PRO A 66 21.05 22.16 16.22
C PRO A 66 20.85 23.63 15.86
N LEU A 67 20.30 24.39 16.78
CA LEU A 67 20.25 25.86 16.68
C LEU A 67 21.24 26.48 17.68
N PRO A 68 22.12 27.41 17.25
CA PRO A 68 23.14 28.01 18.07
C PRO A 68 22.62 28.69 19.34
N GLU A 69 21.43 29.26 19.30
CA GLU A 69 20.80 30.04 20.36
C GLU A 69 19.79 29.27 21.22
N VAL A 70 19.51 27.99 20.86
CA VAL A 70 18.53 27.16 21.55
C VAL A 70 19.24 25.94 22.14
N PRO A 71 19.20 25.72 23.47
CA PRO A 71 19.92 24.62 24.13
C PRO A 71 19.32 23.23 23.82
N ARG A 72 18.45 23.11 22.85
CA ARG A 72 17.78 21.85 22.45
C ARG A 72 17.68 21.77 20.95
N GLU A 73 17.74 20.55 20.43
CA GLU A 73 17.51 20.25 19.02
C GLU A 73 16.06 20.53 18.63
N ILE A 74 15.87 21.08 17.46
CA ILE A 74 14.56 21.12 16.82
C ILE A 74 14.49 20.02 15.76
N TYR A 75 13.30 19.50 15.48
CA TYR A 75 13.07 18.49 14.46
C TYR A 75 12.43 19.16 13.24
N VAL A 76 13.01 18.95 12.05
CA VAL A 76 12.58 19.58 10.81
C VAL A 76 12.35 18.52 9.74
N VAL A 77 11.32 18.69 8.90
CA VAL A 77 11.08 17.85 7.74
C VAL A 77 10.67 18.68 6.52
N ASP A 78 11.20 18.32 5.35
CA ASP A 78 10.78 18.87 4.06
C ASP A 78 9.55 18.11 3.54
N MET A 79 8.48 18.84 3.26
CA MET A 79 7.18 18.29 2.83
C MET A 79 6.93 18.46 1.33
N LYS A 80 7.82 19.07 0.55
CA LYS A 80 7.56 19.41 -0.85
C LYS A 80 7.29 18.21 -1.75
N GLN A 81 7.99 17.11 -1.50
CA GLN A 81 7.87 15.87 -2.27
C GLN A 81 7.87 14.66 -1.34
N PRO A 82 6.78 14.40 -0.60
CA PRO A 82 6.76 13.31 0.35
C PRO A 82 6.92 11.95 -0.32
N VAL A 83 7.58 11.04 0.38
CA VAL A 83 7.51 9.61 0.16
C VAL A 83 6.22 9.11 0.76
N VAL A 84 5.42 8.38 0.00
CA VAL A 84 4.13 7.88 0.46
C VAL A 84 4.17 6.37 0.58
N LEU A 85 3.77 5.86 1.74
CA LEU A 85 3.68 4.44 2.06
C LEU A 85 2.23 4.06 2.31
N TYR A 86 1.76 3.04 1.62
CA TYR A 86 0.47 2.40 1.86
C TYR A 86 0.67 1.10 2.63
N HIS A 87 0.30 1.13 3.91
CA HIS A 87 0.40 0.00 4.82
C HIS A 87 -0.83 -0.90 4.70
N ASN A 88 -0.71 -2.03 4.01
CA ASN A 88 -1.82 -2.90 3.65
C ASN A 88 -1.58 -4.40 3.83
N VAL A 89 -0.50 -4.80 4.51
CA VAL A 89 -0.12 -6.23 4.64
C VAL A 89 -1.20 -7.03 5.36
N GLN A 90 -1.78 -6.47 6.44
CA GLN A 90 -2.85 -7.13 7.18
C GLN A 90 -4.05 -7.50 6.28
N THR A 91 -4.37 -6.66 5.29
CA THR A 91 -5.49 -6.91 4.36
C THR A 91 -5.20 -8.02 3.34
N ALA A 92 -3.96 -8.48 3.25
CA ALA A 92 -3.56 -9.60 2.41
C ALA A 92 -3.58 -10.95 3.16
N ILE A 93 -3.78 -10.93 4.47
CA ILE A 93 -3.81 -12.12 5.33
C ILE A 93 -5.27 -12.49 5.62
N LYS A 94 -5.57 -13.78 5.59
CA LYS A 94 -6.91 -14.31 5.87
C LYS A 94 -7.17 -14.46 7.37
N GLU A 95 -8.46 -14.40 7.74
CA GLU A 95 -8.89 -14.84 9.06
C GLU A 95 -8.64 -16.36 9.24
N PRO A 96 -8.28 -16.81 10.45
CA PRO A 96 -8.19 -16.01 11.70
C PRO A 96 -6.82 -15.35 11.91
N PHE A 97 -5.86 -15.50 10.99
CA PHE A 97 -4.48 -15.03 11.15
C PHE A 97 -4.38 -13.49 11.13
N SER A 98 -5.21 -12.82 10.32
CA SER A 98 -5.21 -11.36 10.21
C SER A 98 -5.60 -10.63 11.51
N THR A 99 -6.20 -11.34 12.47
CA THR A 99 -6.58 -10.83 13.81
C THR A 99 -5.80 -11.48 14.94
N ASN A 100 -4.89 -12.41 14.64
CA ASN A 100 -4.06 -13.06 15.64
C ASN A 100 -3.08 -12.06 16.27
N PRO A 101 -2.98 -11.97 17.61
CA PRO A 101 -2.14 -10.98 18.31
C PRO A 101 -0.63 -11.10 18.00
N ARG A 102 -0.11 -12.32 17.76
CA ARG A 102 1.30 -12.50 17.39
C ARG A 102 1.57 -12.00 15.97
N VAL A 103 0.65 -12.30 15.06
CA VAL A 103 0.71 -11.81 13.66
C VAL A 103 0.62 -10.28 13.65
N LEU A 104 -0.32 -9.69 14.37
CA LEU A 104 -0.45 -8.22 14.46
C LEU A 104 0.82 -7.56 15.00
N ARG A 105 1.49 -8.17 15.98
CA ARG A 105 2.74 -7.65 16.53
C ARG A 105 3.86 -7.66 15.50
N VAL A 106 4.09 -8.79 14.81
CA VAL A 106 5.15 -8.87 13.79
C VAL A 106 4.87 -7.93 12.62
N LEU A 107 3.61 -7.72 12.23
CA LEU A 107 3.22 -6.76 11.21
C LEU A 107 3.56 -5.32 11.63
N ASP A 108 3.25 -4.93 12.86
CA ASP A 108 3.56 -3.60 13.40
C ASP A 108 5.07 -3.34 13.44
N GLU A 109 5.85 -4.30 13.95
CA GLU A 109 7.31 -4.22 14.00
C GLU A 109 7.94 -4.14 12.60
N SER A 110 7.46 -4.96 11.67
CA SER A 110 7.90 -4.97 10.28
C SER A 110 7.58 -3.66 9.57
N HIS A 111 6.40 -3.12 9.79
CA HIS A 111 5.98 -1.82 9.27
C HIS A 111 6.91 -0.69 9.75
N LYS A 112 7.21 -0.65 11.05
CA LYS A 112 8.11 0.35 11.63
C LYS A 112 9.53 0.26 11.06
N ARG A 113 10.07 -0.94 10.87
CA ARG A 113 11.37 -1.13 10.23
C ARG A 113 11.36 -0.68 8.77
N PHE A 114 10.31 -1.03 8.02
CA PHE A 114 10.16 -0.61 6.64
C PHE A 114 10.08 0.91 6.52
N GLN A 115 9.27 1.56 7.35
CA GLN A 115 9.16 3.02 7.38
C GLN A 115 10.52 3.69 7.68
N ARG A 116 11.29 3.20 8.66
CA ARG A 116 12.65 3.71 8.94
C ARG A 116 13.60 3.51 7.75
N SER A 117 13.48 2.42 7.00
CA SER A 117 14.33 2.23 5.81
C SER A 117 13.98 3.22 4.70
N LEU A 118 12.72 3.63 4.57
CA LEU A 118 12.30 4.67 3.63
C LEU A 118 12.86 6.05 3.99
N THR A 119 12.96 6.40 5.28
CA THR A 119 13.58 7.68 5.69
C THR A 119 15.08 7.76 5.37
N LYS A 120 15.75 6.61 5.25
CA LYS A 120 17.15 6.55 4.82
C LYS A 120 17.32 6.77 3.32
N LEU A 121 16.32 6.42 2.50
CA LEU A 121 16.39 6.69 1.05
C LEU A 121 16.48 8.18 0.74
N TYR A 122 15.75 8.99 1.50
CA TYR A 122 15.62 10.44 1.29
C TYR A 122 15.65 11.16 2.64
N PRO A 123 16.84 11.33 3.24
CA PRO A 123 16.98 11.95 4.55
C PRO A 123 16.41 13.37 4.61
N GLY A 124 15.59 13.64 5.63
CA GLY A 124 14.95 14.94 5.84
C GLY A 124 13.70 15.21 4.98
N GLU A 125 13.33 14.28 4.09
CA GLU A 125 12.06 14.34 3.37
C GLU A 125 10.95 13.59 4.13
N LEU A 126 9.74 14.11 4.03
CA LEU A 126 8.58 13.53 4.70
C LEU A 126 8.25 12.14 4.18
N VAL A 127 8.06 11.19 5.11
CA VAL A 127 7.51 9.85 4.84
C VAL A 127 6.13 9.74 5.46
N LEU A 128 5.09 9.75 4.64
CA LEU A 128 3.70 9.56 5.08
C LEU A 128 3.28 8.10 4.98
N SER A 129 2.84 7.53 6.08
CA SER A 129 2.36 6.15 6.14
C SER A 129 0.86 6.09 6.37
N PHE A 130 0.11 5.63 5.38
CA PHE A 130 -1.34 5.52 5.43
C PHE A 130 -1.77 4.07 5.69
N ASN A 131 -2.58 3.89 6.73
CA ASN A 131 -3.14 2.59 7.08
C ASN A 131 -4.35 2.26 6.21
N ALA A 132 -4.38 1.03 5.66
CA ALA A 132 -5.45 0.56 4.79
C ALA A 132 -6.84 0.62 5.45
N GLY A 133 -6.95 0.24 6.72
CA GLY A 133 -8.22 0.24 7.45
C GLY A 133 -8.80 1.65 7.62
N ILE A 134 -7.96 2.64 7.96
CA ILE A 134 -8.37 4.04 8.08
C ILE A 134 -8.80 4.58 6.72
N MET A 135 -8.02 4.29 5.68
CA MET A 135 -8.35 4.72 4.31
C MET A 135 -9.66 4.09 3.82
N TYR A 136 -9.90 2.82 4.11
CA TYR A 136 -11.16 2.15 3.73
C TYR A 136 -12.37 2.78 4.42
N ASN A 137 -12.27 3.13 5.69
CA ASN A 137 -13.36 3.83 6.39
C ASN A 137 -13.71 5.16 5.72
N ARG A 138 -12.71 5.95 5.31
CA ARG A 138 -12.92 7.21 4.58
C ARG A 138 -13.50 6.98 3.19
N LEU A 139 -13.03 5.97 2.47
CA LEU A 139 -13.60 5.60 1.18
C LEU A 139 -15.08 5.23 1.31
N ILE A 140 -15.45 4.44 2.33
CA ILE A 140 -16.84 4.07 2.57
C ILE A 140 -17.69 5.31 2.86
N GLU A 141 -17.20 6.27 3.65
CA GLU A 141 -17.88 7.53 3.91
C GLU A 141 -18.12 8.34 2.62
N LEU A 142 -17.09 8.47 1.78
CA LEU A 142 -17.21 9.17 0.50
C LEU A 142 -18.18 8.46 -0.45
N ILE A 143 -18.11 7.13 -0.56
CA ILE A 143 -18.98 6.34 -1.43
C ILE A 143 -20.44 6.43 -0.99
N THR A 144 -20.72 6.27 0.31
CA THR A 144 -22.08 6.35 0.84
C THR A 144 -22.65 7.75 0.71
N ALA A 145 -21.86 8.81 0.98
CA ALA A 145 -22.24 10.20 0.77
C ALA A 145 -22.54 10.49 -0.72
N ALA A 146 -21.67 10.06 -1.63
CA ALA A 146 -21.87 10.21 -3.08
C ALA A 146 -23.13 9.47 -3.58
N ASN A 147 -23.54 8.44 -2.88
CA ASN A 147 -24.73 7.65 -3.16
C ASN A 147 -25.99 8.18 -2.46
N GLY A 148 -25.86 9.22 -1.62
CA GLY A 148 -26.96 9.78 -0.81
C GLY A 148 -27.48 8.79 0.25
N MET A 149 -26.60 7.91 0.74
CA MET A 149 -26.95 6.85 1.69
C MET A 149 -26.23 7.04 3.02
N PRO A 150 -26.82 6.60 4.14
CA PRO A 150 -26.12 6.57 5.43
C PRO A 150 -25.03 5.50 5.43
N LYS A 151 -24.03 5.69 6.29
CA LYS A 151 -22.93 4.73 6.50
C LYS A 151 -23.42 3.47 7.23
N GLU A 152 -24.45 3.58 8.05
CA GLU A 152 -25.07 2.47 8.75
C GLU A 152 -26.01 1.69 7.83
N PRO A 153 -26.06 0.35 7.94
CA PRO A 153 -27.03 -0.45 7.21
C PRO A 153 -28.46 -0.05 7.56
N LEU A 154 -29.30 0.17 6.55
CA LEU A 154 -30.71 0.44 6.75
C LEU A 154 -31.51 -0.85 7.04
N PRO A 155 -32.53 -0.80 7.92
CA PRO A 155 -33.39 -1.95 8.21
C PRO A 155 -34.13 -2.49 6.99
N VAL A 156 -34.57 -1.58 6.12
CA VAL A 156 -35.12 -1.91 4.80
C VAL A 156 -34.00 -1.82 3.78
N ARG A 157 -33.87 -2.81 2.90
CA ARG A 157 -32.84 -2.84 1.85
C ARG A 157 -33.07 -1.74 0.81
N THR A 158 -32.80 -0.52 1.21
CA THR A 158 -32.78 0.64 0.31
C THR A 158 -31.37 0.76 -0.26
N LEU A 159 -31.25 0.75 -1.57
CA LEU A 159 -29.97 0.87 -2.27
C LEU A 159 -29.86 2.24 -2.92
N GLY A 160 -28.72 2.89 -2.80
CA GLY A 160 -28.42 4.11 -3.52
C GLY A 160 -28.47 3.94 -5.04
N LYS A 161 -28.58 5.05 -5.77
CA LYS A 161 -28.75 5.05 -7.23
C LYS A 161 -27.54 4.50 -7.99
N ASN A 162 -26.34 4.78 -7.48
CA ASN A 162 -25.09 4.40 -8.11
C ASN A 162 -24.62 3.02 -7.61
N MET A 163 -23.78 2.36 -8.40
CA MET A 163 -23.04 1.18 -7.97
C MET A 163 -21.56 1.52 -7.75
N CYS A 164 -20.93 0.86 -6.79
CA CYS A 164 -19.51 0.96 -6.51
C CYS A 164 -18.74 -0.10 -7.30
N VAL A 165 -17.68 0.32 -8.01
CA VAL A 165 -16.80 -0.57 -8.77
C VAL A 165 -15.36 -0.35 -8.31
N PRO A 166 -14.91 -1.08 -7.26
CA PRO A 166 -13.52 -1.08 -6.85
C PRO A 166 -12.63 -1.78 -7.87
N PHE A 167 -11.41 -1.28 -8.07
CA PHE A 167 -10.40 -1.88 -8.92
C PHE A 167 -9.46 -2.81 -8.14
N GLY A 168 -9.23 -4.01 -8.67
CA GLY A 168 -8.24 -4.93 -8.12
C GLY A 168 -8.48 -5.31 -6.68
N LYS A 169 -7.55 -4.92 -5.81
CA LYS A 169 -7.52 -5.35 -4.39
C LYS A 169 -8.16 -4.33 -3.42
N ILE A 170 -8.49 -3.12 -3.88
CA ILE A 170 -9.07 -2.09 -3.01
C ILE A 170 -10.44 -2.52 -2.50
N LEU A 171 -10.74 -2.28 -1.23
CA LEU A 171 -12.00 -2.65 -0.55
C LEU A 171 -12.39 -4.13 -0.71
N LYS A 172 -11.42 -5.03 -1.00
CA LYS A 172 -11.72 -6.45 -1.16
C LYS A 172 -12.28 -7.04 0.14
N GLY A 173 -13.37 -7.79 0.00
CA GLY A 173 -14.05 -8.40 1.15
C GLY A 173 -14.82 -7.42 2.04
N ILE A 174 -14.81 -6.13 1.71
CA ILE A 174 -15.53 -5.09 2.46
C ILE A 174 -16.95 -4.93 1.89
N VAL A 175 -17.92 -4.99 2.78
CA VAL A 175 -19.32 -4.66 2.45
C VAL A 175 -19.51 -3.16 2.58
N ILE A 176 -19.91 -2.50 1.48
CA ILE A 176 -20.26 -1.07 1.49
C ILE A 176 -21.76 -0.97 1.79
N PRO A 177 -22.16 -0.37 2.90
CA PRO A 177 -23.57 -0.28 3.28
C PRO A 177 -24.42 0.39 2.20
N ASN A 178 -25.63 -0.12 2.01
CA ASN A 178 -26.67 0.45 1.13
C ASN A 178 -26.21 0.69 -0.33
N THR A 179 -25.17 -0.01 -0.79
CA THR A 179 -24.54 0.22 -2.10
C THR A 179 -24.34 -1.10 -2.84
N VAL A 180 -24.79 -1.15 -4.09
CA VAL A 180 -24.45 -2.27 -5.00
C VAL A 180 -22.97 -2.21 -5.30
N THR A 181 -22.25 -3.30 -5.05
CA THR A 181 -20.79 -3.35 -5.27
C THR A 181 -20.44 -4.52 -6.19
N LYS A 182 -19.64 -4.25 -7.20
CA LYS A 182 -19.04 -5.27 -8.08
C LYS A 182 -17.59 -4.91 -8.36
N VAL A 183 -16.68 -5.74 -7.90
CA VAL A 183 -15.24 -5.54 -8.13
C VAL A 183 -14.90 -5.78 -9.59
N LEU A 184 -14.08 -4.93 -10.19
CA LEU A 184 -13.40 -5.15 -11.46
C LEU A 184 -12.00 -5.72 -11.14
N HIS A 185 -11.85 -7.03 -11.36
CA HIS A 185 -10.64 -7.77 -11.02
C HIS A 185 -9.52 -7.46 -12.02
N THR A 186 -8.77 -6.43 -11.72
CA THR A 186 -7.61 -5.99 -12.50
C THR A 186 -6.31 -6.39 -11.83
N ASP A 187 -5.30 -6.61 -12.64
CA ASP A 187 -3.92 -6.81 -12.22
C ASP A 187 -2.98 -5.90 -12.99
N LYS A 188 -1.85 -5.52 -12.37
CA LYS A 188 -0.75 -4.85 -13.02
C LYS A 188 0.27 -5.91 -13.41
N VAL A 189 0.49 -6.09 -14.70
CA VAL A 189 1.34 -7.16 -15.23
C VAL A 189 2.51 -6.54 -15.97
N PHE A 190 3.72 -6.79 -15.49
CA PHE A 190 4.96 -6.39 -16.16
C PHE A 190 5.29 -7.32 -17.33
N ASP A 191 5.93 -6.78 -18.35
CA ASP A 191 6.61 -7.59 -19.36
C ASP A 191 7.77 -8.40 -18.73
N SER A 192 8.21 -9.46 -19.39
CA SER A 192 9.26 -10.36 -18.87
C SER A 192 10.62 -9.69 -18.63
N ARG A 193 10.86 -8.48 -19.20
CA ARG A 193 12.07 -7.68 -19.00
C ARG A 193 11.88 -6.56 -17.97
N ILE A 194 10.65 -6.39 -17.45
CA ILE A 194 10.28 -5.39 -16.45
C ILE A 194 10.55 -3.94 -16.93
N HIS A 195 10.45 -3.71 -18.23
CA HIS A 195 10.59 -2.38 -18.82
C HIS A 195 9.26 -1.60 -18.82
N GLY A 196 8.15 -2.31 -18.92
CA GLY A 196 6.80 -1.74 -18.94
C GLY A 196 5.79 -2.63 -18.25
N PHE A 197 4.58 -2.13 -18.11
CA PHE A 197 3.45 -2.90 -17.61
C PHE A 197 2.16 -2.52 -18.33
N ARG A 198 1.21 -3.44 -18.31
CA ARG A 198 -0.18 -3.21 -18.73
C ARG A 198 -1.13 -3.53 -17.59
N ILE A 199 -2.36 -3.04 -17.68
CA ILE A 199 -3.45 -3.46 -16.81
C ILE A 199 -4.19 -4.58 -17.52
N ALA A 200 -4.25 -5.72 -16.87
CA ALA A 200 -4.91 -6.92 -17.38
C ALA A 200 -6.00 -7.39 -16.40
N GLU A 201 -6.77 -8.39 -16.78
CA GLU A 201 -7.56 -9.14 -15.82
C GLU A 201 -6.66 -9.86 -14.80
N PHE A 202 -7.14 -9.96 -13.57
CA PHE A 202 -6.50 -10.81 -12.58
C PHE A 202 -6.59 -12.28 -13.05
N PRO A 203 -5.53 -13.09 -12.92
CA PRO A 203 -5.53 -14.50 -13.32
C PRO A 203 -6.77 -15.25 -12.81
N GLU A 204 -7.32 -16.16 -13.63
CA GLU A 204 -8.52 -16.96 -13.36
C GLU A 204 -9.85 -16.18 -13.35
N TYR A 205 -9.82 -14.86 -13.58
CA TYR A 205 -11.03 -14.08 -13.78
C TYR A 205 -11.36 -13.91 -15.29
N LEU A 206 -12.61 -13.59 -15.55
CA LEU A 206 -13.05 -13.30 -16.92
C LEU A 206 -12.27 -12.12 -17.53
N PRO A 207 -12.11 -12.09 -18.86
CA PRO A 207 -11.53 -10.94 -19.56
C PRO A 207 -12.19 -9.63 -19.13
N LEU A 208 -11.41 -8.54 -19.03
CA LEU A 208 -11.89 -7.24 -18.54
C LEU A 208 -13.16 -6.77 -19.24
N ARG A 209 -13.26 -6.96 -20.57
CA ARG A 209 -14.48 -6.62 -21.33
C ARG A 209 -15.72 -7.36 -20.81
N SER A 210 -15.61 -8.65 -20.52
CA SER A 210 -16.71 -9.46 -19.99
C SER A 210 -17.11 -9.02 -18.57
N GLN A 211 -16.13 -8.62 -17.76
CA GLN A 211 -16.39 -8.05 -16.44
C GLN A 211 -17.12 -6.70 -16.54
N VAL A 212 -16.73 -5.82 -17.50
CA VAL A 212 -17.39 -4.53 -17.74
C VAL A 212 -18.83 -4.74 -18.25
N ARG A 213 -19.09 -5.74 -19.11
CA ARG A 213 -20.45 -6.12 -19.52
C ARG A 213 -21.31 -6.57 -18.34
N THR A 214 -20.72 -7.30 -17.40
CA THR A 214 -21.42 -7.68 -16.17
C THR A 214 -21.77 -6.43 -15.35
N ILE A 215 -20.86 -5.44 -15.22
CA ILE A 215 -21.14 -4.16 -14.56
C ILE A 215 -22.29 -3.42 -15.25
N LYS A 216 -22.26 -3.34 -16.60
CA LYS A 216 -23.32 -2.71 -17.39
C LYS A 216 -24.71 -3.33 -17.16
N SER A 217 -24.78 -4.66 -16.92
CA SER A 217 -26.07 -5.36 -16.72
C SER A 217 -26.84 -4.88 -15.49
N PHE A 218 -26.18 -4.25 -14.50
CA PHE A 218 -26.84 -3.65 -13.35
C PHE A 218 -27.61 -2.37 -13.69
N ARG A 219 -27.37 -1.75 -14.84
CA ARG A 219 -28.06 -0.54 -15.33
C ARG A 219 -28.02 0.62 -14.31
N ARG A 220 -26.88 0.83 -13.67
CA ARG A 220 -26.65 1.88 -12.69
C ARG A 220 -25.44 2.72 -13.09
N PRO A 221 -25.44 4.04 -12.84
CA PRO A 221 -24.22 4.84 -12.93
C PRO A 221 -23.17 4.31 -11.96
N VAL A 222 -21.90 4.43 -12.32
CA VAL A 222 -20.79 3.79 -11.63
C VAL A 222 -19.96 4.82 -10.85
N ILE A 223 -19.67 4.52 -9.59
CA ILE A 223 -18.60 5.13 -8.82
C ILE A 223 -17.39 4.21 -8.96
N LEU A 224 -16.36 4.66 -9.68
CA LEU A 224 -15.10 3.93 -9.77
C LEU A 224 -14.25 4.18 -8.53
N VAL A 225 -13.65 3.12 -7.96
CA VAL A 225 -12.83 3.25 -6.74
C VAL A 225 -11.44 2.67 -6.96
N ASP A 226 -10.39 3.45 -6.61
CA ASP A 226 -9.00 3.04 -6.71
C ASP A 226 -8.21 3.43 -5.44
N ASP A 227 -7.03 2.84 -5.25
CA ASP A 227 -6.12 3.19 -4.15
C ASP A 227 -5.38 4.50 -4.39
N LEU A 228 -4.87 4.71 -5.60
CA LEU A 228 -4.09 5.89 -5.98
C LEU A 228 -4.42 6.39 -7.38
N LEU A 229 -4.68 7.68 -7.49
CA LEU A 229 -4.72 8.38 -8.78
C LEU A 229 -3.56 9.38 -8.89
N HIS A 230 -2.52 9.02 -9.62
CA HIS A 230 -1.35 9.87 -9.88
C HIS A 230 -1.16 10.12 -11.38
N LYS A 231 -0.74 9.11 -12.14
CA LYS A 231 -0.53 9.22 -13.59
C LYS A 231 -1.71 8.71 -14.42
N GLY A 232 -2.74 8.18 -13.77
CA GLY A 232 -3.98 7.72 -14.40
C GLY A 232 -3.82 6.51 -15.32
N TYR A 233 -2.75 5.71 -15.17
CA TYR A 233 -2.51 4.55 -16.04
C TYR A 233 -3.70 3.59 -16.10
N ARG A 234 -4.24 3.22 -14.92
CA ARG A 234 -5.37 2.28 -14.83
C ARG A 234 -6.63 2.84 -15.49
N ILE A 235 -6.94 4.09 -15.23
CA ILE A 235 -8.10 4.76 -15.85
C ILE A 235 -7.94 4.82 -17.36
N ARG A 236 -6.76 5.19 -17.85
CA ARG A 236 -6.49 5.28 -19.29
C ARG A 236 -6.66 3.94 -20.02
N GLU A 237 -6.22 2.84 -19.41
CA GLU A 237 -6.37 1.50 -19.99
C GLU A 237 -7.82 0.99 -19.94
N LEU A 238 -8.60 1.36 -18.93
CA LEU A 238 -9.97 0.87 -18.74
C LEU A 238 -11.03 1.74 -19.44
N ASP A 239 -10.77 3.02 -19.65
CA ASP A 239 -11.72 3.96 -20.27
C ASP A 239 -12.27 3.51 -21.62
N PRO A 240 -11.45 2.98 -22.56
CA PRO A 240 -11.98 2.47 -23.81
C PRO A 240 -13.04 1.37 -23.60
N LEU A 241 -12.81 0.47 -22.65
CA LEU A 241 -13.75 -0.63 -22.36
C LEU A 241 -15.09 -0.12 -21.80
N PHE A 242 -15.03 0.86 -20.87
CA PHE A 242 -16.25 1.47 -20.34
C PHE A 242 -17.04 2.22 -21.41
N LYS A 243 -16.35 2.95 -22.30
CA LYS A 243 -16.97 3.69 -23.42
C LYS A 243 -17.61 2.73 -24.43
N GLU A 244 -16.90 1.69 -24.84
CA GLU A 244 -17.41 0.69 -25.81
C GLU A 244 -18.66 -0.04 -25.30
N GLU A 245 -18.69 -0.36 -24.02
CA GLU A 245 -19.84 -1.02 -23.40
C GLU A 245 -20.92 -0.01 -22.92
N ASN A 246 -20.75 1.29 -23.18
CA ASN A 246 -21.67 2.37 -22.78
C ASN A 246 -21.98 2.34 -21.27
N VAL A 247 -20.97 2.22 -20.42
CA VAL A 247 -21.10 2.31 -18.96
C VAL A 247 -21.02 3.78 -18.56
N GLU A 248 -22.04 4.27 -17.87
CA GLU A 248 -22.06 5.62 -17.32
C GLU A 248 -21.19 5.69 -16.05
N ILE A 249 -20.16 6.55 -16.06
CA ILE A 249 -19.30 6.80 -14.90
C ILE A 249 -19.76 8.13 -14.28
N ASP A 250 -20.31 8.08 -13.05
CA ASP A 250 -20.70 9.29 -12.30
C ASP A 250 -19.49 10.04 -11.76
N ARG A 251 -18.56 9.33 -11.11
CA ARG A 251 -17.33 9.88 -10.53
C ARG A 251 -16.27 8.84 -10.23
N LEU A 252 -15.08 9.33 -9.88
CA LEU A 252 -14.02 8.54 -9.26
C LEU A 252 -13.92 8.90 -7.78
N ILE A 253 -13.71 7.88 -6.93
CA ILE A 253 -13.35 8.06 -5.52
C ILE A 253 -12.07 7.29 -5.29
N VAL A 254 -11.03 7.96 -4.77
CA VAL A 254 -9.72 7.33 -4.63
C VAL A 254 -9.19 7.47 -3.21
N GLY A 255 -8.39 6.50 -2.77
CA GLY A 255 -7.70 6.57 -1.49
C GLY A 255 -6.79 7.79 -1.44
N MET A 256 -5.95 7.93 -2.45
CA MET A 256 -5.05 9.08 -2.59
C MET A 256 -5.12 9.71 -3.97
N LEU A 257 -5.12 11.04 -3.98
CA LEU A 257 -5.13 11.86 -5.18
C LEU A 257 -3.89 12.74 -5.19
N SER A 258 -3.09 12.68 -6.25
CA SER A 258 -2.02 13.67 -6.46
C SER A 258 -2.51 14.87 -7.25
N GLY A 259 -1.78 16.01 -7.19
CA GLY A 259 -2.06 17.17 -8.03
C GLY A 259 -2.13 16.81 -9.51
N ARG A 260 -1.17 16.03 -10.00
CA ARG A 260 -1.18 15.52 -11.39
C ARG A 260 -2.41 14.66 -11.71
N GLY A 261 -2.85 13.84 -10.76
CA GLY A 261 -4.07 13.04 -10.93
C GLY A 261 -5.33 13.92 -10.97
N LYS A 262 -5.36 14.97 -10.14
CA LYS A 262 -6.43 15.99 -10.13
C LYS A 262 -6.52 16.73 -11.46
N ASP A 263 -5.38 17.26 -11.94
CA ASP A 263 -5.31 17.96 -13.23
C ASP A 263 -5.79 17.07 -14.39
N LEU A 264 -5.41 15.78 -14.38
CA LEU A 264 -5.87 14.82 -15.38
C LEU A 264 -7.40 14.69 -15.38
N MET A 265 -8.04 14.62 -14.22
CA MET A 265 -9.49 14.50 -14.10
C MET A 265 -10.20 15.78 -14.51
N GLU A 266 -9.66 16.94 -14.15
CA GLU A 266 -10.18 18.25 -14.57
C GLU A 266 -10.14 18.41 -16.11
N ILE A 267 -9.02 18.05 -16.75
CA ILE A 267 -8.89 18.05 -18.23
C ILE A 267 -9.91 17.12 -18.88
N GLN A 268 -10.23 15.98 -18.26
CA GLN A 268 -11.21 15.03 -18.76
C GLN A 268 -12.67 15.40 -18.40
N GLY A 269 -12.90 16.49 -17.67
CA GLY A 269 -14.22 16.90 -17.18
C GLY A 269 -14.85 15.90 -16.21
N ARG A 270 -14.04 15.14 -15.47
CA ARG A 270 -14.50 14.10 -14.54
C ARG A 270 -14.47 14.55 -13.10
N LYS A 271 -15.52 14.20 -12.37
CA LYS A 271 -15.56 14.39 -10.92
C LYS A 271 -14.64 13.40 -10.23
N VAL A 272 -13.78 13.88 -9.33
CA VAL A 272 -12.92 13.06 -8.49
C VAL A 272 -12.97 13.52 -7.04
N GLU A 273 -13.08 12.59 -6.12
CA GLU A 273 -12.99 12.79 -4.68
C GLU A 273 -11.92 11.86 -4.11
N SER A 274 -11.32 12.21 -2.98
CA SER A 274 -10.26 11.41 -2.38
C SER A 274 -10.30 11.42 -0.86
N ALA A 275 -9.87 10.32 -0.25
CA ALA A 275 -9.66 10.28 1.19
C ALA A 275 -8.49 11.18 1.60
N TYR A 276 -7.45 11.25 0.76
CA TYR A 276 -6.29 12.11 0.97
C TYR A 276 -5.88 12.80 -0.33
N PHE A 277 -5.52 14.08 -0.23
CA PHE A 277 -4.95 14.85 -1.33
C PHE A 277 -3.49 15.18 -1.02
N ILE A 278 -2.58 14.69 -1.85
CA ILE A 278 -1.13 14.91 -1.75
C ILE A 278 -0.68 15.64 -3.02
N PRO A 279 -0.57 16.97 -3.01
CA PRO A 279 -0.34 17.79 -4.20
C PRO A 279 0.86 17.33 -5.03
N SER A 280 1.96 17.05 -4.38
CA SER A 280 3.18 16.52 -4.99
C SER A 280 3.64 15.30 -4.21
N MET A 281 4.10 14.26 -4.87
CA MET A 281 4.72 13.10 -4.24
C MET A 281 5.96 12.68 -5.02
N ARG A 282 7.01 12.29 -4.30
CA ARG A 282 8.24 11.76 -4.89
C ARG A 282 8.01 10.35 -5.42
N ILE A 283 7.49 9.50 -4.56
CA ILE A 283 7.35 8.08 -4.82
C ILE A 283 6.23 7.48 -3.94
N TRP A 284 5.66 6.39 -4.43
CA TRP A 284 4.63 5.63 -3.76
C TRP A 284 5.07 4.18 -3.56
N PHE A 285 4.97 3.71 -2.32
CA PHE A 285 5.20 2.31 -1.95
C PHE A 285 3.91 1.66 -1.49
N VAL A 286 3.62 0.49 -2.02
CA VAL A 286 2.59 -0.42 -1.51
C VAL A 286 3.31 -1.53 -0.76
N GLU A 287 3.14 -1.63 0.53
CA GLU A 287 3.95 -2.51 1.37
C GLU A 287 3.86 -3.97 0.94
N THR A 288 2.65 -4.47 0.65
CA THR A 288 2.49 -5.85 0.12
C THR A 288 3.24 -6.11 -1.17
N SER A 289 3.42 -5.11 -2.04
CA SER A 289 4.16 -5.29 -3.29
C SER A 289 5.67 -5.41 -3.08
N MET A 290 6.16 -4.99 -1.91
CA MET A 290 7.57 -5.10 -1.53
C MET A 290 7.90 -6.43 -0.82
N TYR A 291 6.89 -7.21 -0.41
CA TYR A 291 7.06 -8.43 0.38
C TYR A 291 6.83 -9.67 -0.49
N PRO A 292 7.92 -10.40 -0.86
CA PRO A 292 7.83 -11.61 -1.67
C PRO A 292 6.93 -12.66 -1.00
N PHE A 293 6.30 -13.53 -1.78
CA PHE A 293 5.33 -14.54 -1.36
C PHE A 293 4.02 -14.01 -0.75
N ILE A 294 4.01 -12.82 -0.12
CA ILE A 294 2.80 -12.17 0.39
C ILE A 294 2.10 -11.38 -0.71
N GLY A 295 2.86 -10.69 -1.56
CA GLY A 295 2.33 -9.87 -2.62
C GLY A 295 3.31 -9.69 -3.77
N GLY A 296 3.14 -8.62 -4.52
CA GLY A 296 3.89 -8.31 -5.74
C GLY A 296 2.94 -7.97 -6.89
N ASP A 297 3.52 -7.50 -7.99
CA ASP A 297 2.81 -7.27 -9.24
C ASP A 297 2.87 -8.53 -10.13
N GLY A 298 1.99 -8.67 -11.09
CA GLY A 298 2.05 -9.75 -12.09
C GLY A 298 3.27 -9.59 -13.00
N VAL A 299 3.73 -10.68 -13.57
CA VAL A 299 4.79 -10.72 -14.58
C VAL A 299 4.41 -11.70 -15.70
N GLU A 300 4.68 -11.32 -16.94
CA GLU A 300 4.59 -12.25 -18.06
C GLU A 300 5.76 -13.22 -17.97
N THR A 301 5.47 -14.48 -17.67
CA THR A 301 6.48 -15.54 -17.61
C THR A 301 6.29 -16.53 -18.74
N ASN A 302 7.41 -17.03 -19.29
CA ASN A 302 7.43 -18.16 -20.21
C ASN A 302 7.52 -19.51 -19.47
N ALA A 303 7.59 -19.48 -18.13
CA ALA A 303 7.61 -20.70 -17.34
C ALA A 303 6.31 -21.46 -17.55
N ASP A 304 6.42 -22.76 -17.75
CA ASP A 304 5.26 -23.66 -17.82
C ASP A 304 4.37 -23.43 -16.60
N LYS A 305 3.10 -23.14 -16.86
CA LYS A 305 2.08 -22.95 -15.83
C LYS A 305 1.75 -24.27 -15.11
N THR A 306 2.76 -25.04 -14.79
CA THR A 306 2.64 -26.31 -14.04
C THR A 306 2.47 -26.01 -12.57
N GLY A 307 1.28 -25.58 -12.18
CA GLY A 307 0.91 -25.35 -10.79
C GLY A 307 -0.10 -24.21 -10.63
N ASN A 308 -0.92 -24.31 -9.60
CA ASN A 308 -1.95 -23.32 -9.26
C ASN A 308 -1.38 -22.03 -8.63
N PHE A 309 -0.18 -21.60 -9.02
CA PHE A 309 0.52 -20.49 -8.39
C PHE A 309 0.63 -19.28 -9.30
N LEU A 310 0.39 -18.11 -8.69
CA LEU A 310 0.60 -16.84 -9.36
C LEU A 310 2.07 -16.47 -9.27
N HIS A 311 2.73 -16.36 -10.42
CA HIS A 311 4.05 -15.75 -10.50
C HIS A 311 3.94 -14.23 -10.38
N GLY A 312 4.93 -13.63 -9.73
CA GLY A 312 4.97 -12.19 -9.52
C GLY A 312 6.37 -11.64 -9.48
N VAL A 313 6.44 -10.33 -9.49
CA VAL A 313 7.67 -9.58 -9.32
C VAL A 313 7.56 -8.65 -8.13
N ASN A 314 8.61 -8.66 -7.31
CA ASN A 314 8.83 -7.67 -6.27
C ASN A 314 9.99 -6.80 -6.74
N LEU A 315 9.76 -5.47 -6.80
CA LEU A 315 10.76 -4.52 -7.29
C LEU A 315 11.77 -4.19 -6.20
N ILE A 316 12.46 -5.21 -5.72
CA ILE A 316 13.57 -5.18 -4.74
C ILE A 316 14.66 -6.15 -5.15
N LEU A 317 15.88 -5.96 -4.64
CA LEU A 317 16.95 -6.94 -4.76
C LEU A 317 16.63 -8.18 -3.90
N PRO A 318 17.06 -9.39 -4.27
CA PRO A 318 17.85 -9.72 -5.47
C PRO A 318 17.01 -9.92 -6.74
N TYR A 319 15.67 -9.73 -6.71
CA TYR A 319 14.79 -10.07 -7.83
C TYR A 319 14.95 -9.09 -8.98
N VAL A 320 14.89 -7.78 -8.67
CA VAL A 320 14.94 -6.70 -9.67
C VAL A 320 15.64 -5.49 -9.08
N MET A 321 16.49 -4.84 -9.84
CA MET A 321 16.99 -3.50 -9.46
C MET A 321 15.83 -2.51 -9.54
N PRO A 322 15.46 -1.84 -8.42
CA PRO A 322 14.27 -0.98 -8.38
C PRO A 322 14.51 0.38 -9.07
N GLY A 323 14.51 0.40 -10.39
CA GLY A 323 14.74 1.60 -11.20
C GLY A 323 13.76 2.74 -11.01
N PHE A 324 12.66 2.50 -10.28
CA PHE A 324 11.68 3.53 -9.90
C PHE A 324 12.15 4.37 -8.69
N ILE A 325 13.08 3.86 -7.87
CA ILE A 325 13.69 4.58 -6.74
C ILE A 325 14.83 5.43 -7.30
N ARG A 326 14.54 6.71 -7.57
CA ARG A 326 15.52 7.63 -8.17
C ARG A 326 16.08 8.57 -7.10
N GLY A 327 17.39 8.82 -7.18
CA GLY A 327 18.08 9.77 -6.29
C GLY A 327 18.51 9.19 -4.95
N ALA A 328 18.19 7.92 -4.64
CA ALA A 328 18.72 7.21 -3.49
C ALA A 328 20.07 6.54 -3.81
N SER A 329 20.92 6.35 -2.81
CA SER A 329 22.17 5.60 -2.96
C SER A 329 21.89 4.10 -3.19
N LYS A 330 22.83 3.41 -3.85
CA LYS A 330 22.72 1.95 -4.03
C LYS A 330 22.71 1.21 -2.68
N GLU A 331 23.48 1.69 -1.72
CA GLU A 331 23.54 1.16 -0.37
C GLU A 331 22.17 1.23 0.32
N ASN A 332 21.50 2.39 0.28
CA ASN A 332 20.17 2.55 0.87
C ASN A 332 19.11 1.67 0.17
N ILE A 333 19.25 1.45 -1.14
CA ILE A 333 18.39 0.53 -1.90
C ILE A 333 18.64 -0.92 -1.48
N TYR A 334 19.90 -1.29 -1.26
CA TYR A 334 20.28 -2.61 -0.73
C TYR A 334 19.69 -2.81 0.68
N ASP A 335 19.89 -1.86 1.58
CA ASP A 335 19.36 -1.91 2.95
C ASP A 335 17.82 -2.02 2.98
N LEU A 336 17.13 -1.26 2.13
CA LEU A 336 15.68 -1.37 1.96
C LEU A 336 15.28 -2.78 1.53
N SER A 337 15.98 -3.34 0.55
CA SER A 337 15.70 -4.69 0.03
C SER A 337 15.89 -5.75 1.10
N MET A 338 17.00 -5.67 1.87
CA MET A 338 17.25 -6.56 3.01
C MET A 338 16.16 -6.46 4.07
N VAL A 339 15.71 -5.25 4.41
CA VAL A 339 14.59 -5.04 5.35
C VAL A 339 13.30 -5.67 4.83
N CYS A 340 13.01 -5.56 3.54
CA CYS A 340 11.82 -6.20 2.96
C CYS A 340 11.90 -7.73 3.05
N LEU A 341 13.04 -8.34 2.74
CA LEU A 341 13.24 -9.80 2.84
C LEU A 341 13.13 -10.27 4.29
N GLN A 342 13.79 -9.59 5.22
CA GLN A 342 13.75 -9.91 6.65
C GLN A 342 12.34 -9.80 7.21
N ASN A 343 11.64 -8.69 6.95
CA ASN A 343 10.26 -8.48 7.36
C ASN A 343 9.35 -9.61 6.84
N THR A 344 9.49 -9.95 5.56
CA THR A 344 8.68 -11.01 4.96
C THR A 344 8.98 -12.35 5.58
N LYS A 345 10.26 -12.68 5.81
CA LYS A 345 10.66 -13.94 6.49
C LYS A 345 10.04 -14.03 7.88
N GLU A 346 10.15 -12.99 8.69
CA GLU A 346 9.61 -12.96 10.05
C GLU A 346 8.07 -13.10 10.06
N ILE A 347 7.37 -12.38 9.17
CA ILE A 347 5.91 -12.50 9.03
C ILE A 347 5.51 -13.91 8.66
N LEU A 348 6.16 -14.50 7.65
CA LEU A 348 5.84 -15.86 7.21
C LEU A 348 6.18 -16.92 8.25
N THR A 349 7.30 -16.78 8.98
CA THR A 349 7.64 -17.68 10.08
C THR A 349 6.55 -17.68 11.17
N VAL A 350 6.07 -16.50 11.58
CA VAL A 350 4.96 -16.40 12.55
C VAL A 350 3.67 -17.01 12.00
N LEU A 351 3.37 -16.79 10.71
CA LEU A 351 2.20 -17.40 10.06
C LEU A 351 2.33 -18.93 9.96
N GLU A 352 3.53 -19.46 9.69
CA GLU A 352 3.84 -20.89 9.65
C GLU A 352 3.64 -21.54 11.02
N GLU A 353 4.11 -20.87 12.10
CA GLU A 353 3.92 -21.33 13.49
C GLU A 353 2.45 -21.32 13.91
N GLU A 354 1.72 -20.23 13.65
CA GLU A 354 0.30 -20.13 14.00
C GLU A 354 -0.57 -21.10 13.19
N TYR A 355 -0.22 -21.32 11.92
CA TYR A 355 -0.89 -22.29 11.07
C TYR A 355 -0.66 -23.73 11.59
N GLN A 356 0.59 -24.08 11.97
CA GLN A 356 0.92 -25.36 12.57
C GLN A 356 0.17 -25.57 13.89
N ALA A 357 0.10 -24.55 14.73
CA ALA A 357 -0.63 -24.60 16.00
C ALA A 357 -2.13 -24.81 15.82
N LEU A 358 -2.72 -24.23 14.77
CA LEU A 358 -4.16 -24.30 14.52
C LEU A 358 -4.59 -25.58 13.79
N TYR A 359 -3.78 -26.05 12.82
CA TYR A 359 -4.18 -27.13 11.91
C TYR A 359 -3.35 -28.41 12.06
N GLU A 360 -2.36 -28.44 12.94
CA GLU A 360 -1.46 -29.57 13.19
C GLU A 360 -0.71 -30.05 11.92
N ARG A 361 -0.46 -29.13 10.98
CA ARG A 361 0.23 -29.37 9.71
C ARG A 361 1.06 -28.18 9.27
N ASN A 362 2.09 -28.42 8.46
CA ASN A 362 2.99 -27.36 8.00
C ASN A 362 2.32 -26.46 6.95
N LEU A 363 2.51 -25.14 7.08
CA LEU A 363 2.23 -24.17 6.04
C LEU A 363 3.35 -24.22 4.99
N THR A 364 3.11 -24.97 3.93
CA THR A 364 4.05 -25.07 2.82
C THR A 364 3.73 -24.05 1.74
N LEU A 365 4.65 -23.84 0.79
CA LEU A 365 4.41 -22.97 -0.36
C LEU A 365 3.12 -23.36 -1.10
N GLY A 366 2.85 -24.67 -1.25
CA GLY A 366 1.63 -25.19 -1.86
C GLY A 366 0.33 -24.87 -1.10
N ARG A 367 0.42 -24.51 0.17
CA ARG A 367 -0.71 -24.15 1.03
C ARG A 367 -0.74 -22.66 1.38
N LEU A 368 0.17 -21.86 0.87
CA LEU A 368 0.29 -20.45 1.24
C LEU A 368 -1.00 -19.66 0.97
N SER A 369 -1.76 -20.05 -0.04
CA SER A 369 -3.09 -19.49 -0.33
C SER A 369 -4.15 -19.78 0.74
N GLU A 370 -3.91 -20.69 1.69
CA GLU A 370 -4.82 -20.91 2.83
C GLU A 370 -4.73 -19.76 3.84
N VAL A 371 -3.58 -19.06 3.89
CA VAL A 371 -3.30 -17.96 4.83
C VAL A 371 -3.22 -16.60 4.15
N VAL A 372 -2.57 -16.53 2.98
CA VAL A 372 -2.44 -15.30 2.19
C VAL A 372 -3.49 -15.28 1.09
N ILE A 373 -4.13 -14.14 0.88
CA ILE A 373 -5.28 -14.06 -0.05
C ILE A 373 -4.87 -14.31 -1.49
N TRP A 374 -3.76 -13.70 -1.94
CA TRP A 374 -3.21 -13.84 -3.30
C TRP A 374 -1.68 -13.88 -3.24
N PRO A 375 -1.13 -14.99 -2.73
CA PRO A 375 0.31 -15.16 -2.68
C PRO A 375 0.88 -15.13 -4.10
N ARG A 376 2.06 -14.52 -4.24
CA ARG A 376 2.80 -14.52 -5.50
C ARG A 376 4.18 -15.09 -5.28
N ILE A 377 4.53 -16.06 -6.08
CA ILE A 377 5.87 -16.62 -6.07
C ILE A 377 6.77 -15.70 -6.91
N PRO A 378 7.89 -15.20 -6.35
CA PRO A 378 8.82 -14.38 -7.11
C PRO A 378 9.32 -15.12 -8.35
N ASP A 379 9.18 -14.52 -9.53
CA ASP A 379 9.77 -15.06 -10.76
C ASP A 379 11.28 -14.81 -10.75
N LYS A 380 12.05 -15.86 -10.68
CA LYS A 380 13.53 -15.84 -10.72
C LYS A 380 14.06 -16.36 -12.07
N GLY A 381 13.21 -16.41 -13.08
CA GLY A 381 13.51 -17.02 -14.37
C GLY A 381 13.62 -18.55 -14.27
N ASN A 382 14.13 -19.19 -15.32
CA ASN A 382 14.20 -20.65 -15.43
C ASN A 382 15.26 -21.31 -14.50
N CYS A 383 15.92 -20.53 -13.64
CA CYS A 383 17.05 -21.01 -12.83
C CYS A 383 16.64 -21.55 -11.46
N VAL A 384 15.41 -21.36 -11.02
CA VAL A 384 14.95 -21.79 -9.69
C VAL A 384 13.66 -22.57 -9.81
N ALA A 385 13.71 -23.87 -9.50
CA ALA A 385 12.54 -24.69 -9.27
C ALA A 385 12.10 -24.56 -7.80
N TYR A 386 10.84 -24.22 -7.57
CA TYR A 386 10.25 -24.19 -6.24
C TYR A 386 9.70 -25.56 -5.85
N ASP A 387 10.14 -26.08 -4.72
CA ASP A 387 9.50 -27.25 -4.09
C ASP A 387 8.32 -26.77 -3.25
N TYR A 388 7.12 -27.13 -3.66
CA TYR A 388 5.87 -26.73 -3.02
C TYR A 388 5.62 -27.38 -1.66
N HIS A 389 6.43 -28.35 -1.27
CA HIS A 389 6.39 -28.97 0.06
C HIS A 389 7.22 -28.23 1.11
N LEU A 390 8.06 -27.29 0.70
CA LEU A 390 8.84 -26.47 1.61
C LEU A 390 8.07 -25.20 2.02
N PRO A 391 8.33 -24.67 3.24
CA PRO A 391 7.83 -23.36 3.66
C PRO A 391 8.41 -22.22 2.81
N ALA A 392 7.66 -21.12 2.67
CA ALA A 392 8.14 -19.96 1.94
C ALA A 392 9.31 -19.24 2.64
N SER A 393 9.39 -19.32 3.97
CA SER A 393 10.49 -18.78 4.78
C SER A 393 11.87 -19.34 4.39
N VAL A 394 11.95 -20.59 3.95
CA VAL A 394 13.20 -21.22 3.49
C VAL A 394 13.76 -20.54 2.25
N TYR A 395 12.90 -20.17 1.31
CA TYR A 395 13.32 -19.46 0.10
C TYR A 395 13.81 -18.05 0.39
N LEU A 396 13.19 -17.36 1.35
CA LEU A 396 13.64 -16.04 1.78
C LEU A 396 15.01 -16.10 2.48
N GLU A 397 15.30 -17.16 3.21
CA GLU A 397 16.61 -17.37 3.81
C GLU A 397 17.70 -17.45 2.74
N ASN A 398 17.47 -18.26 1.69
CA ASN A 398 18.35 -18.35 0.54
C ASN A 398 18.51 -17.00 -0.20
N ASP A 399 17.43 -16.22 -0.33
CA ASP A 399 17.48 -14.91 -0.97
C ASP A 399 18.29 -13.88 -0.16
N MET A 400 18.18 -13.93 1.17
CA MET A 400 19.00 -13.10 2.08
C MET A 400 20.49 -13.49 1.98
N GLU A 401 20.82 -14.78 1.87
CA GLU A 401 22.20 -15.22 1.64
C GLU A 401 22.74 -14.71 0.29
N GLN A 402 21.92 -14.71 -0.77
CA GLN A 402 22.29 -14.13 -2.06
C GLN A 402 22.55 -12.62 -1.92
N MET A 403 21.73 -11.91 -1.16
CA MET A 403 21.93 -10.50 -0.88
C MET A 403 23.27 -10.23 -0.19
N ILE A 404 23.63 -11.03 0.82
CA ILE A 404 24.93 -10.90 1.50
C ILE A 404 26.09 -11.05 0.51
N ARG A 405 25.98 -11.95 -0.46
CA ARG A 405 27.00 -12.12 -1.52
C ARG A 405 27.06 -10.92 -2.48
N LEU A 406 25.95 -10.19 -2.64
CA LEU A 406 25.91 -8.99 -3.50
C LEU A 406 26.39 -7.71 -2.79
N GLU A 407 26.56 -7.76 -1.46
CA GLU A 407 26.91 -6.58 -0.66
C GLU A 407 28.19 -5.87 -1.16
N HIS A 408 29.21 -6.63 -1.53
CA HIS A 408 30.47 -6.09 -2.05
C HIS A 408 30.38 -5.44 -3.44
N LEU A 409 29.27 -5.63 -4.18
CA LEU A 409 29.02 -4.97 -5.46
C LEU A 409 28.30 -3.62 -5.27
N VAL A 410 27.79 -3.37 -4.07
CA VAL A 410 26.96 -2.20 -3.76
C VAL A 410 27.70 -1.23 -2.84
N LYS A 411 28.50 -1.74 -1.91
CA LYS A 411 29.45 -1.01 -1.06
C LYS A 411 30.82 -0.92 -1.75
#